data_31871f05c6d64f582190c6be104ea286
#
_entry.id   31871f05c6d64f582190c6be104ea286
#
_cell.length_a   1.000
_cell.length_b   1.000
_cell.length_c   1.000
_cell.angle_alpha   90.00
_cell.angle_beta   90.00
_cell.angle_gamma   90.00
#
_symmetry.space_group_name_H-M   'P 1'
#
loop_
_entity.id
_entity.type
_entity.pdbx_description
1 polymer ?
#
loop_
_entity_poly.entity_id
_entity_poly.type
_entity_poly.pdbx_seq_one_letter_code
_entity_poly.pdbx_strand_id
1 'polypeptide(L)'
;MKSEYEKCMAGEIYDCHDPIFISRKAKATEWMQRYNALPYADRARRYEMICDLFAAVGSNVSVGDGIIVGFGDNIRLGNNVSINYRCILNDCNTITIGDDVLIAPGVQINTATHPVPMGERLVHDWDAQSRRYRWNTYALPIRIGNGVWIGANATILAGVTIGDGAVVAAGAVVTDDVEAQTLVGGVPAKVIKRV
;
A
#
# COMPACT_ATOMS: atom_id res chain seq x y z
N MET A 1 -19.31 12.36 -16.18
CA MET A 1 -19.22 10.98 -15.62
C MET A 1 -17.81 10.83 -15.06
N LYS A 2 -17.62 10.26 -13.87
CA LYS A 2 -16.27 10.03 -13.32
C LYS A 2 -15.53 9.02 -14.18
N SER A 3 -14.23 9.25 -14.41
CA SER A 3 -13.30 8.26 -14.97
C SER A 3 -13.11 7.08 -13.99
N GLU A 4 -12.64 5.94 -14.47
CA GLU A 4 -12.34 4.79 -13.60
C GLU A 4 -11.27 5.12 -12.53
N TYR A 5 -10.32 6.00 -12.86
CA TYR A 5 -9.36 6.54 -11.89
C TYR A 5 -10.03 7.37 -10.79
N GLU A 6 -10.92 8.29 -11.15
CA GLU A 6 -11.67 9.10 -10.17
C GLU A 6 -12.56 8.25 -9.27
N LYS A 7 -13.20 7.19 -9.81
CA LYS A 7 -13.94 6.21 -9.00
C LYS A 7 -13.03 5.50 -8.00
N CYS A 8 -11.89 4.99 -8.46
CA CYS A 8 -10.92 4.32 -7.61
C CYS A 8 -10.46 5.21 -6.45
N MET A 9 -10.11 6.47 -6.75
CA MET A 9 -9.66 7.43 -5.73
C MET A 9 -10.77 7.86 -4.77
N ALA A 10 -12.03 7.78 -5.21
CA ALA A 10 -13.22 8.05 -4.39
C ALA A 10 -13.66 6.84 -3.53
N GLY A 11 -13.02 5.68 -3.63
CA GLY A 11 -13.43 4.46 -2.95
C GLY A 11 -14.67 3.78 -3.57
N GLU A 12 -15.02 4.15 -4.79
CA GLU A 12 -16.12 3.55 -5.54
C GLU A 12 -15.65 2.31 -6.32
N ILE A 13 -16.58 1.47 -6.74
CA ILE A 13 -16.28 0.35 -7.63
C ILE A 13 -15.78 0.89 -8.98
N TYR A 14 -14.65 0.36 -9.43
CA TYR A 14 -14.00 0.75 -10.67
C TYR A 14 -13.55 -0.46 -11.49
N ASP A 15 -13.36 -0.28 -12.78
CA ASP A 15 -12.78 -1.30 -13.66
C ASP A 15 -11.25 -1.24 -13.63
N CYS A 16 -10.62 -2.16 -12.89
CA CYS A 16 -9.16 -2.22 -12.80
C CYS A 16 -8.46 -2.67 -14.10
N HIS A 17 -9.20 -3.05 -15.14
CA HIS A 17 -8.69 -3.32 -16.49
C HIS A 17 -8.78 -2.11 -17.43
N ASP A 18 -9.23 -0.96 -16.93
CA ASP A 18 -9.15 0.28 -17.71
C ASP A 18 -7.70 0.56 -18.13
N PRO A 19 -7.47 1.03 -19.37
CA PRO A 19 -6.13 1.30 -19.90
C PRO A 19 -5.24 2.18 -19.00
N ILE A 20 -5.83 3.07 -18.18
CA ILE A 20 -5.07 3.91 -17.24
C ILE A 20 -4.34 3.07 -16.20
N PHE A 21 -4.98 2.03 -15.65
CA PHE A 21 -4.35 1.17 -14.65
C PHE A 21 -3.33 0.20 -15.27
N ILE A 22 -3.62 -0.30 -16.49
CA ILE A 22 -2.69 -1.17 -17.22
C ILE A 22 -1.37 -0.42 -17.49
N SER A 23 -1.44 0.83 -17.96
CA SER A 23 -0.25 1.64 -18.24
C SER A 23 0.56 1.97 -16.99
N ARG A 24 -0.11 2.33 -15.89
CA ARG A 24 0.54 2.60 -14.59
C ARG A 24 1.22 1.34 -14.03
N LYS A 25 0.55 0.19 -14.14
CA LYS A 25 1.13 -1.08 -13.70
C LYS A 25 2.36 -1.49 -14.52
N ALA A 26 2.33 -1.27 -15.83
CA ALA A 26 3.48 -1.52 -16.69
C ALA A 26 4.69 -0.67 -16.28
N LYS A 27 4.49 0.63 -16.04
CA LYS A 27 5.52 1.55 -15.53
C LYS A 27 6.09 1.09 -14.18
N ALA A 28 5.23 0.74 -13.24
CA ALA A 28 5.65 0.24 -11.94
C ALA A 28 6.42 -1.08 -12.04
N THR A 29 6.02 -1.98 -12.93
CA THR A 29 6.70 -3.26 -13.17
C THR A 29 8.11 -3.06 -13.71
N GLU A 30 8.29 -2.18 -14.69
CA GLU A 30 9.61 -1.82 -15.22
C GLU A 30 10.49 -1.19 -14.12
N TRP A 31 9.91 -0.27 -13.34
CA TRP A 31 10.61 0.35 -12.22
C TRP A 31 11.07 -0.71 -11.19
N MET A 32 10.18 -1.62 -10.78
CA MET A 32 10.53 -2.69 -9.82
C MET A 32 11.68 -3.56 -10.31
N GLN A 33 11.69 -3.94 -11.58
CA GLN A 33 12.78 -4.73 -12.18
C GLN A 33 14.12 -3.98 -12.08
N ARG A 34 14.14 -2.71 -12.42
CA ARG A 34 15.35 -1.87 -12.36
C ARG A 34 15.79 -1.60 -10.92
N TYR A 35 14.85 -1.25 -10.04
CA TYR A 35 15.12 -0.95 -8.64
C TYR A 35 15.69 -2.16 -7.89
N ASN A 36 15.05 -3.30 -8.02
CA ASN A 36 15.47 -4.53 -7.32
C ASN A 36 16.78 -5.14 -7.87
N ALA A 37 17.23 -4.68 -9.04
CA ALA A 37 18.54 -5.06 -9.61
C ALA A 37 19.69 -4.15 -9.15
N LEU A 38 19.42 -3.00 -8.51
CA LEU A 38 20.45 -2.11 -8.01
C LEU A 38 21.20 -2.70 -6.82
N PRO A 39 22.53 -2.52 -6.76
CA PRO A 39 23.30 -2.87 -5.55
C PRO A 39 22.74 -2.16 -4.33
N TYR A 40 22.62 -2.86 -3.21
CA TYR A 40 22.14 -2.27 -1.95
C TYR A 40 22.99 -1.07 -1.49
N ALA A 41 24.28 -1.09 -1.78
CA ALA A 41 25.24 -0.02 -1.43
C ALA A 41 25.01 1.27 -2.22
N ASP A 42 24.35 1.23 -3.37
CA ASP A 42 24.08 2.41 -4.21
C ASP A 42 22.86 3.19 -3.69
N ARG A 43 23.00 3.72 -2.48
CA ARG A 43 21.92 4.44 -1.79
C ARG A 43 21.45 5.67 -2.53
N ALA A 44 22.35 6.41 -3.18
CA ALA A 44 22.01 7.62 -3.91
C ALA A 44 21.07 7.29 -5.08
N ARG A 45 21.45 6.33 -5.92
CA ARG A 45 20.65 5.91 -7.06
C ARG A 45 19.31 5.30 -6.65
N ARG A 46 19.31 4.51 -5.59
CA ARG A 46 18.08 3.94 -5.03
C ARG A 46 17.11 5.04 -4.58
N TYR A 47 17.62 6.06 -3.88
CA TYR A 47 16.80 7.20 -3.44
C TYR A 47 16.25 8.00 -4.62
N GLU A 48 17.06 8.32 -5.63
CA GLU A 48 16.61 8.96 -6.87
C GLU A 48 15.45 8.18 -7.51
N MET A 49 15.60 6.87 -7.65
CA MET A 49 14.55 6.04 -8.26
C MET A 49 13.25 6.02 -7.45
N ILE A 50 13.32 6.07 -6.12
CA ILE A 50 12.13 6.19 -5.26
C ILE A 50 11.44 7.53 -5.54
N CYS A 51 12.20 8.63 -5.61
CA CYS A 51 11.67 9.95 -5.91
C CYS A 51 11.06 10.04 -7.33
N ASP A 52 11.56 9.27 -8.29
CA ASP A 52 11.04 9.24 -9.67
C ASP A 52 9.67 8.56 -9.79
N LEU A 53 9.36 7.62 -8.91
CA LEU A 53 8.11 6.86 -9.00
C LEU A 53 7.07 7.32 -7.99
N PHE A 54 7.46 7.58 -6.73
CA PHE A 54 6.51 7.85 -5.66
C PHE A 54 5.99 9.29 -5.72
N ALA A 55 4.74 9.50 -5.33
CA ALA A 55 4.08 10.80 -5.39
C ALA A 55 4.75 11.88 -4.53
N ALA A 56 5.35 11.50 -3.42
CA ALA A 56 6.14 12.37 -2.55
C ALA A 56 7.10 11.53 -1.71
N VAL A 57 8.32 12.05 -1.51
CA VAL A 57 9.36 11.39 -0.70
C VAL A 57 10.10 12.42 0.12
N GLY A 58 10.09 12.25 1.44
CA GLY A 58 10.86 13.06 2.37
C GLY A 58 12.35 12.73 2.35
N SER A 59 13.10 13.35 3.25
CA SER A 59 14.52 13.10 3.42
C SER A 59 14.80 11.80 4.19
N ASN A 60 15.98 11.19 3.97
CA ASN A 60 16.45 10.00 4.68
C ASN A 60 15.47 8.81 4.58
N VAL A 61 14.96 8.55 3.38
CA VAL A 61 14.09 7.40 3.08
C VAL A 61 14.91 6.25 2.53
N SER A 62 14.65 5.04 3.03
CA SER A 62 15.25 3.80 2.52
C SER A 62 14.20 2.75 2.24
N VAL A 63 14.35 2.04 1.12
CA VAL A 63 13.48 0.93 0.72
C VAL A 63 14.35 -0.30 0.44
N GLY A 64 14.02 -1.42 1.06
CA GLY A 64 14.74 -2.69 0.94
C GLY A 64 14.49 -3.40 -0.40
N ASP A 65 15.28 -4.44 -0.64
CA ASP A 65 15.19 -5.25 -1.85
C ASP A 65 13.92 -6.10 -1.90
N GLY A 66 13.48 -6.43 -3.09
CA GLY A 66 12.28 -7.24 -3.30
C GLY A 66 10.98 -6.48 -3.03
N ILE A 67 11.03 -5.14 -3.03
CA ILE A 67 9.82 -4.32 -2.91
C ILE A 67 8.87 -4.60 -4.07
N ILE A 68 7.58 -4.68 -3.76
CA ILE A 68 6.49 -4.76 -4.73
C ILE A 68 5.58 -3.56 -4.51
N VAL A 69 5.29 -2.82 -5.58
CA VAL A 69 4.33 -1.71 -5.57
C VAL A 69 3.22 -1.95 -6.59
N GLY A 70 2.03 -1.43 -6.33
CA GLY A 70 0.92 -1.47 -7.28
C GLY A 70 1.18 -0.57 -8.47
N PHE A 71 1.26 0.73 -8.22
CA PHE A 71 1.54 1.78 -9.20
C PHE A 71 2.72 2.67 -8.79
N GLY A 72 2.93 2.87 -7.49
CA GLY A 72 3.96 3.72 -6.90
C GLY A 72 3.56 5.18 -6.78
N ASP A 73 2.88 5.74 -7.76
CA ASP A 73 2.51 7.15 -7.83
C ASP A 73 1.32 7.55 -6.92
N ASN A 74 0.81 6.63 -6.09
CA ASN A 74 -0.10 6.90 -4.99
C ASN A 74 0.58 6.80 -3.60
N ILE A 75 1.91 6.57 -3.55
CA ILE A 75 2.66 6.43 -2.30
C ILE A 75 3.26 7.78 -1.92
N ARG A 76 3.07 8.18 -0.66
CA ARG A 76 3.66 9.38 -0.06
C ARG A 76 4.40 8.99 1.21
N LEU A 77 5.67 9.35 1.27
CA LEU A 77 6.55 9.05 2.39
C LEU A 77 7.04 10.34 3.03
N GLY A 78 7.00 10.42 4.35
CA GLY A 78 7.61 11.48 5.16
C GLY A 78 9.13 11.32 5.26
N ASN A 79 9.72 11.98 6.26
CA ASN A 79 11.14 11.94 6.54
C ASN A 79 11.51 10.72 7.42
N ASN A 80 12.75 10.24 7.32
CA ASN A 80 13.29 9.16 8.15
C ASN A 80 12.46 7.87 8.07
N VAL A 81 11.94 7.52 6.89
CA VAL A 81 11.14 6.30 6.68
C VAL A 81 12.03 5.15 6.23
N SER A 82 11.97 4.04 6.96
CA SER A 82 12.67 2.80 6.60
C SER A 82 11.67 1.71 6.26
N ILE A 83 11.65 1.27 5.00
CA ILE A 83 10.88 0.14 4.51
C ILE A 83 11.85 -1.00 4.24
N ASN A 84 11.67 -2.12 4.92
CA ASN A 84 12.58 -3.26 4.85
C ASN A 84 12.30 -4.16 3.62
N TYR A 85 12.99 -5.32 3.51
CA TYR A 85 12.93 -6.17 2.31
C TYR A 85 11.56 -6.82 2.12
N ARG A 86 11.21 -7.10 0.84
CA ARG A 86 10.03 -7.88 0.43
C ARG A 86 8.72 -7.33 0.94
N CYS A 87 8.65 -6.03 1.18
CA CYS A 87 7.38 -5.38 1.50
C CYS A 87 6.52 -5.23 0.24
N ILE A 88 5.20 -5.25 0.43
CA ILE A 88 4.21 -5.05 -0.61
C ILE A 88 3.42 -3.78 -0.29
N LEU A 89 3.46 -2.80 -1.18
CA LEU A 89 2.68 -1.57 -1.11
C LEU A 89 1.71 -1.58 -2.29
N ASN A 90 0.53 -2.17 -2.11
CA ASN A 90 -0.48 -2.24 -3.16
C ASN A 90 -1.32 -0.96 -3.16
N ASP A 91 -0.78 0.07 -3.80
CA ASP A 91 -1.25 1.46 -3.80
C ASP A 91 -2.28 1.75 -4.90
N CYS A 92 -3.33 0.95 -5.03
CA CYS A 92 -4.45 1.28 -5.92
C CYS A 92 -5.13 2.60 -5.53
N ASN A 93 -5.21 2.90 -4.23
CA ASN A 93 -5.53 4.20 -3.66
C ASN A 93 -4.32 4.72 -2.87
N THR A 94 -4.41 5.89 -2.25
CA THR A 94 -3.29 6.55 -1.56
C THR A 94 -2.81 5.75 -0.36
N ILE A 95 -1.49 5.57 -0.25
CA ILE A 95 -0.77 5.16 0.94
C ILE A 95 0.04 6.36 1.42
N THR A 96 -0.28 6.88 2.60
CA THR A 96 0.45 7.98 3.22
C THR A 96 1.17 7.46 4.47
N ILE A 97 2.47 7.67 4.53
CA ILE A 97 3.35 7.27 5.66
C ILE A 97 4.01 8.53 6.19
N GLY A 98 3.84 8.78 7.48
CA GLY A 98 4.40 9.95 8.18
C GLY A 98 5.91 9.89 8.39
N ASP A 99 6.41 10.73 9.28
CA ASP A 99 7.82 10.83 9.63
C ASP A 99 8.23 9.75 10.65
N ASP A 100 9.53 9.38 10.67
CA ASP A 100 10.14 8.48 11.64
C ASP A 100 9.49 7.10 11.72
N VAL A 101 9.07 6.55 10.57
CA VAL A 101 8.36 5.27 10.48
C VAL A 101 9.31 4.11 10.15
N LEU A 102 9.18 3.02 10.90
CA LEU A 102 9.90 1.77 10.69
C LEU A 102 8.95 0.67 10.23
N ILE A 103 9.17 0.14 9.03
CA ILE A 103 8.43 -0.99 8.45
C ILE A 103 9.37 -2.17 8.31
N ALA A 104 9.08 -3.24 9.04
CA ALA A 104 9.89 -4.46 9.08
C ALA A 104 9.69 -5.33 7.81
N PRO A 105 10.52 -6.38 7.60
CA PRO A 105 10.46 -7.22 6.40
C PRO A 105 9.08 -7.88 6.18
N GLY A 106 8.70 -7.99 4.92
CA GLY A 106 7.52 -8.76 4.50
C GLY A 106 6.18 -8.12 4.83
N VAL A 107 6.15 -6.87 5.29
CA VAL A 107 4.91 -6.15 5.57
C VAL A 107 4.12 -5.93 4.29
N GLN A 108 2.80 -6.09 4.37
CA GLN A 108 1.87 -5.84 3.28
C GLN A 108 0.91 -4.70 3.63
N ILE A 109 0.80 -3.71 2.75
CA ILE A 109 -0.11 -2.57 2.87
C ILE A 109 -0.99 -2.58 1.62
N ASN A 110 -2.26 -2.96 1.77
CA ASN A 110 -3.16 -3.25 0.65
C ASN A 110 -4.35 -2.30 0.66
N THR A 111 -4.38 -1.34 -0.26
CA THR A 111 -5.50 -0.40 -0.42
C THR A 111 -6.66 -0.98 -1.21
N ALA A 112 -6.42 -1.99 -2.07
CA ALA A 112 -7.45 -2.62 -2.89
C ALA A 112 -8.13 -3.78 -2.16
N THR A 113 -9.43 -3.91 -2.40
CA THR A 113 -10.26 -4.98 -1.86
C THR A 113 -11.47 -5.24 -2.76
N HIS A 114 -12.30 -6.20 -2.36
CA HIS A 114 -13.51 -6.59 -3.07
C HIS A 114 -14.69 -6.64 -2.11
N PRO A 115 -15.95 -6.45 -2.59
CA PRO A 115 -17.14 -6.71 -1.79
C PRO A 115 -17.15 -8.14 -1.22
N VAL A 116 -17.44 -8.27 0.07
CA VAL A 116 -17.48 -9.57 0.75
C VAL A 116 -18.64 -10.44 0.24
N PRO A 117 -19.88 -9.91 0.10
CA PRO A 117 -20.98 -10.70 -0.46
C PRO A 117 -20.69 -11.07 -1.93
N MET A 118 -20.87 -12.35 -2.27
CA MET A 118 -20.60 -12.85 -3.63
C MET A 118 -21.40 -12.10 -4.70
N GLY A 119 -22.69 -11.80 -4.43
CA GLY A 119 -23.55 -11.08 -5.36
C GLY A 119 -23.06 -9.67 -5.69
N GLU A 120 -22.44 -8.99 -4.73
CA GLU A 120 -21.85 -7.66 -4.93
C GLU A 120 -20.45 -7.72 -5.53
N ARG A 121 -19.72 -8.80 -5.29
CA ARG A 121 -18.35 -9.00 -5.78
C ARG A 121 -18.30 -9.30 -7.26
N LEU A 122 -19.34 -9.91 -7.83
CA LEU A 122 -19.41 -10.25 -9.25
C LEU A 122 -20.01 -9.09 -10.07
N VAL A 123 -19.47 -8.86 -11.25
CA VAL A 123 -20.11 -8.00 -12.26
C VAL A 123 -21.24 -8.80 -12.89
N HIS A 124 -22.50 -8.38 -12.70
CA HIS A 124 -23.69 -9.13 -13.12
C HIS A 124 -23.77 -9.33 -14.63
N ASP A 125 -23.58 -8.26 -15.40
CA ASP A 125 -23.65 -8.27 -16.86
C ASP A 125 -22.28 -8.49 -17.50
N TRP A 126 -21.43 -9.29 -16.87
CA TRP A 126 -20.11 -9.56 -17.38
C TRP A 126 -20.12 -10.50 -18.57
N ASP A 127 -19.48 -10.07 -19.63
CA ASP A 127 -19.24 -10.84 -20.84
C ASP A 127 -17.74 -11.15 -20.98
N ALA A 128 -17.40 -12.39 -21.29
CA ALA A 128 -16.02 -12.85 -21.49
C ALA A 128 -15.32 -12.13 -22.66
N GLN A 129 -16.08 -11.56 -23.59
CA GLN A 129 -15.57 -10.75 -24.73
C GLN A 129 -15.28 -9.29 -24.33
N SER A 130 -15.81 -8.79 -23.20
CA SER A 130 -15.76 -7.39 -22.76
C SER A 130 -14.37 -7.17 -22.24
N ARG A 131 -13.38 -7.43 -22.21
CA ARG A 131 -12.07 -7.11 -21.58
C ARG A 131 -12.17 -6.55 -20.15
N ARG A 132 -13.38 -6.38 -19.59
CA ARG A 132 -13.58 -5.93 -18.22
C ARG A 132 -13.19 -7.02 -17.22
N TYR A 133 -12.73 -6.58 -16.05
CA TYR A 133 -12.51 -7.51 -14.94
C TYR A 133 -13.83 -8.07 -14.44
N ARG A 134 -13.88 -9.38 -14.15
CA ARG A 134 -15.10 -10.04 -13.70
C ARG A 134 -15.53 -9.63 -12.28
N TRP A 135 -14.60 -9.14 -11.50
CA TRP A 135 -14.78 -8.90 -10.08
C TRP A 135 -14.87 -7.40 -9.80
N ASN A 136 -15.91 -6.98 -9.11
CA ASN A 136 -16.00 -5.62 -8.60
C ASN A 136 -14.85 -5.38 -7.62
N THR A 137 -14.11 -4.30 -7.87
CA THR A 137 -12.95 -3.88 -7.07
C THR A 137 -13.17 -2.46 -6.61
N TYR A 138 -12.81 -2.17 -5.37
CA TYR A 138 -12.69 -0.80 -4.86
C TYR A 138 -11.42 -0.66 -4.05
N ALA A 139 -10.98 0.56 -3.78
CA ALA A 139 -9.76 0.81 -3.04
C ALA A 139 -9.96 1.95 -2.04
N LEU A 140 -9.51 1.77 -0.81
CA LEU A 140 -9.60 2.77 0.25
C LEU A 140 -8.20 3.21 0.67
N PRO A 141 -7.99 4.50 0.99
CA PRO A 141 -6.69 5.01 1.37
C PRO A 141 -6.24 4.41 2.71
N ILE A 142 -4.92 4.24 2.87
CA ILE A 142 -4.29 3.85 4.13
C ILE A 142 -3.43 5.00 4.62
N ARG A 143 -3.52 5.31 5.92
CA ARG A 143 -2.70 6.33 6.58
C ARG A 143 -1.92 5.72 7.72
N ILE A 144 -0.63 6.00 7.76
CA ILE A 144 0.29 5.59 8.83
C ILE A 144 0.89 6.87 9.40
N GLY A 145 0.65 7.11 10.67
CA GLY A 145 1.09 8.30 11.40
C GLY A 145 2.61 8.34 11.62
N ASN A 146 3.05 9.35 12.35
CA ASN A 146 4.47 9.54 12.68
C ASN A 146 4.93 8.56 13.76
N GLY A 147 6.21 8.17 13.73
CA GLY A 147 6.82 7.31 14.75
C GLY A 147 6.23 5.89 14.84
N VAL A 148 5.50 5.44 13.84
CA VAL A 148 4.89 4.11 13.82
C VAL A 148 5.92 3.03 13.56
N TRP A 149 5.81 1.93 14.28
CA TRP A 149 6.56 0.70 14.00
C TRP A 149 5.64 -0.44 13.56
N ILE A 150 5.86 -0.98 12.37
CA ILE A 150 5.14 -2.14 11.85
C ILE A 150 6.06 -3.35 11.85
N GLY A 151 5.72 -4.35 12.65
CA GLY A 151 6.45 -5.61 12.81
C GLY A 151 6.40 -6.49 11.56
N ALA A 152 7.37 -7.41 11.45
CA ALA A 152 7.56 -8.25 10.27
C ALA A 152 6.29 -9.06 9.90
N ASN A 153 6.04 -9.18 8.59
CA ASN A 153 4.91 -9.93 8.03
C ASN A 153 3.52 -9.47 8.50
N ALA A 154 3.40 -8.26 9.06
CA ALA A 154 2.08 -7.69 9.34
C ALA A 154 1.37 -7.31 8.03
N THR A 155 0.04 -7.37 8.05
CA THR A 155 -0.82 -6.99 6.92
C THR A 155 -1.76 -5.86 7.34
N ILE A 156 -1.75 -4.75 6.61
CA ILE A 156 -2.64 -3.60 6.82
C ILE A 156 -3.68 -3.61 5.70
N LEU A 157 -4.96 -3.68 6.07
CA LEU A 157 -6.07 -3.75 5.11
C LEU A 157 -6.55 -2.36 4.67
N ALA A 158 -7.32 -2.35 3.59
CA ALA A 158 -7.85 -1.14 2.95
C ALA A 158 -8.66 -0.28 3.94
N GLY A 159 -8.41 1.03 3.90
CA GLY A 159 -9.13 2.02 4.70
C GLY A 159 -8.55 2.28 6.10
N VAL A 160 -7.60 1.48 6.56
CA VAL A 160 -7.04 1.57 7.91
C VAL A 160 -6.21 2.85 8.10
N THR A 161 -6.41 3.50 9.25
CA THR A 161 -5.55 4.55 9.78
C THR A 161 -4.80 4.05 11.02
N ILE A 162 -3.47 4.18 11.02
CA ILE A 162 -2.62 3.87 12.17
C ILE A 162 -2.14 5.19 12.79
N GLY A 163 -2.53 5.45 14.02
CA GLY A 163 -2.20 6.68 14.75
C GLY A 163 -0.73 6.79 15.14
N ASP A 164 -0.30 8.03 15.43
CA ASP A 164 1.09 8.37 15.76
C ASP A 164 1.65 7.51 16.90
N GLY A 165 2.89 7.05 16.76
CA GLY A 165 3.59 6.26 17.77
C GLY A 165 2.98 4.88 18.03
N ALA A 166 2.03 4.42 17.22
CA ALA A 166 1.46 3.08 17.36
C ALA A 166 2.47 2.00 16.92
N VAL A 167 2.28 0.82 17.47
CA VAL A 167 3.08 -0.36 17.15
C VAL A 167 2.16 -1.49 16.68
N VAL A 168 2.48 -2.07 15.53
CA VAL A 168 1.82 -3.27 15.02
C VAL A 168 2.76 -4.46 15.22
N ALA A 169 2.33 -5.46 15.99
CA ALA A 169 3.12 -6.65 16.26
C ALA A 169 3.35 -7.47 14.98
N ALA A 170 4.45 -8.22 14.94
CA ALA A 170 4.78 -9.09 13.82
C ALA A 170 3.65 -10.12 13.55
N GLY A 171 3.36 -10.35 12.26
CA GLY A 171 2.31 -11.29 11.82
C GLY A 171 0.87 -10.83 12.08
N ALA A 172 0.65 -9.62 12.55
CA ALA A 172 -0.70 -9.10 12.79
C ALA A 172 -1.45 -8.79 11.49
N VAL A 173 -2.77 -8.95 11.50
CA VAL A 173 -3.65 -8.50 10.41
C VAL A 173 -4.54 -7.38 10.94
N VAL A 174 -4.23 -6.14 10.53
CA VAL A 174 -4.92 -4.94 10.98
C VAL A 174 -6.12 -4.69 10.07
N THR A 175 -7.32 -4.83 10.64
CA THR A 175 -8.62 -4.69 9.97
C THR A 175 -9.34 -3.39 10.32
N ASP A 176 -8.98 -2.78 11.44
CA ASP A 176 -9.62 -1.62 12.03
C ASP A 176 -8.56 -0.53 12.32
N ASP A 177 -8.99 0.71 12.48
CA ASP A 177 -8.11 1.82 12.86
C ASP A 177 -7.38 1.54 14.19
N VAL A 178 -6.13 1.97 14.27
CA VAL A 178 -5.28 1.83 15.45
C VAL A 178 -5.09 3.21 16.10
N GLU A 179 -5.47 3.33 17.36
CA GLU A 179 -5.26 4.56 18.12
C GLU A 179 -3.75 4.87 18.28
N ALA A 180 -3.43 6.17 18.38
CA ALA A 180 -2.08 6.62 18.66
C ALA A 180 -1.53 5.99 19.96
N GLN A 181 -0.20 5.74 19.98
CA GLN A 181 0.50 5.19 21.16
C GLN A 181 -0.10 3.88 21.67
N THR A 182 -0.49 2.99 20.75
CA THR A 182 -1.11 1.70 21.06
C THR A 182 -0.34 0.57 20.39
N LEU A 183 -0.08 -0.51 21.12
CA LEU A 183 0.41 -1.77 20.59
C LEU A 183 -0.78 -2.67 20.25
N VAL A 184 -0.87 -3.07 18.98
CA VAL A 184 -1.87 -4.04 18.50
C VAL A 184 -1.19 -5.31 17.98
N GLY A 185 -1.91 -6.45 18.02
CA GLY A 185 -1.40 -7.72 17.49
C GLY A 185 -2.48 -8.77 17.35
N GLY A 186 -2.16 -9.84 16.60
CA GLY A 186 -3.08 -10.96 16.35
C GLY A 186 -3.80 -10.90 15.01
N VAL A 187 -4.68 -11.89 14.73
CA VAL A 187 -5.45 -12.04 13.49
C VAL A 187 -6.92 -12.32 13.87
N PRO A 188 -7.82 -11.33 13.77
CA PRO A 188 -7.55 -9.91 13.51
C PRO A 188 -6.78 -9.24 14.66
N ALA A 189 -6.07 -8.14 14.37
CA ALA A 189 -5.31 -7.40 15.36
C ALA A 189 -6.24 -6.79 16.43
N LYS A 190 -5.82 -6.90 17.69
CA LYS A 190 -6.52 -6.30 18.84
C LYS A 190 -5.52 -5.55 19.70
N VAL A 191 -6.03 -4.59 20.47
CA VAL A 191 -5.21 -3.81 21.40
C VAL A 191 -4.61 -4.75 22.45
N ILE A 192 -3.30 -4.67 22.62
CA ILE A 192 -2.53 -5.38 23.65
C ILE A 192 -2.30 -4.45 24.84
N LYS A 193 -1.81 -3.23 24.56
CA LYS A 193 -1.56 -2.20 25.59
C LYS A 193 -1.33 -0.83 24.96
N ARG A 194 -1.34 0.22 25.77
CA ARG A 194 -0.76 1.52 25.40
C ARG A 194 0.76 1.51 25.55
N VAL A 195 1.47 2.28 24.72
CA VAL A 195 2.93 2.41 24.68
C VAL A 195 3.35 3.83 24.91
#